data_d811de720991940a5c68dc2c94b5404f
#
_entry.id   d811de720991940a5c68dc2c94b5404f
#
_cell.length_a   1.000
_cell.length_b   1.000
_cell.length_c   1.000
_cell.angle_alpha   90.00
_cell.angle_beta   90.00
_cell.angle_gamma   90.00
#
_symmetry.space_group_name_H-M   'P 1'
#
loop_
_entity.id
_entity.type
_entity.pdbx_description
1 polymer ?
#
loop_
_entity_poly.entity_id
_entity_poly.type
_entity_poly.pdbx_seq_one_letter_code
_entity_poly.pdbx_strand_id
1 'polypeptide(L)'
;MIRLPADDRASSPYTGYTRAHWEAAADALLAAVEPYATPDRALYHLPGGRVSRSGRLSDGLEGYARTLLLAAFRRDETVLGRYAEGLAAGPGGVWPRITDRGQPLVEAASVALALRLTRPLLWDRLDDAVRGRTAAWLADALTARPWPCNWELFPVTVGGFLAEAGHREEAARKAIDRGLERIEDWYVGDGWYTDGDGRKFDYYNGWAMHLYTVLHAWLSDDGELLARYGRRLSRHLADHARFYGGDGAPLRQGRSLTYRFATTAPLWLGALTGHTPLPAGETRRLASGALRYFLDGGAVDERGLLPLGWLGPDPSFVQDYSGPASPYWASKGFLGLLLPPGHEVWTAREEQAPAGRADAVHPLPAPNWLLQSTRSDGVVRLHNHGSEDVRWDPYYTRLAYSTATSPLPAYDNSVLVGGDPGRTEIEPLGTGEGWIASRHTVRAGITVTSLVAVRGAVEVRAHLVAGAAPGTPVRVTGWPAGEGVRAELLPAAGLSAELAGV
;
A
#
# COMPACT_ATOMS: atom_id res chain seq x y z
N MET A 1 -24.42 0.22 2.65
CA MET A 1 -23.82 -1.15 2.56
C MET A 1 -23.77 -1.54 1.08
N ILE A 2 -22.62 -1.98 0.56
CA ILE A 2 -22.47 -2.43 -0.84
C ILE A 2 -23.28 -3.71 -1.06
N ARG A 3 -24.11 -3.74 -2.11
CA ARG A 3 -24.84 -4.95 -2.50
C ARG A 3 -23.92 -5.81 -3.39
N LEU A 4 -23.47 -6.93 -2.85
CA LEU A 4 -22.64 -7.90 -3.56
C LEU A 4 -23.47 -9.07 -4.10
N PRO A 5 -22.99 -9.77 -5.15
CA PRO A 5 -23.54 -11.06 -5.58
C PRO A 5 -23.53 -12.10 -4.43
N ALA A 6 -24.26 -13.20 -4.60
CA ALA A 6 -24.15 -14.34 -3.70
C ALA A 6 -22.76 -14.99 -3.77
N ASP A 7 -22.26 -15.49 -2.63
CA ASP A 7 -21.00 -16.21 -2.56
C ASP A 7 -20.99 -17.41 -3.53
N ASP A 8 -19.94 -17.54 -4.32
CA ASP A 8 -19.64 -18.74 -5.11
C ASP A 8 -18.58 -19.59 -4.42
N ARG A 9 -19.02 -20.48 -3.56
CA ARG A 9 -18.14 -21.40 -2.83
C ARG A 9 -17.60 -22.57 -3.67
N ALA A 10 -18.12 -22.78 -4.88
CA ALA A 10 -17.61 -23.80 -5.78
C ALA A 10 -16.27 -23.39 -6.39
N SER A 11 -16.18 -22.19 -6.95
CA SER A 11 -14.94 -21.66 -7.52
C SER A 11 -14.06 -20.97 -6.47
N SER A 12 -14.66 -20.36 -5.47
CA SER A 12 -13.99 -19.57 -4.44
C SER A 12 -14.31 -20.09 -3.02
N PRO A 13 -13.84 -21.29 -2.66
CA PRO A 13 -14.22 -21.98 -1.41
C PRO A 13 -13.86 -21.20 -0.15
N TYR A 14 -12.87 -20.34 -0.18
CA TYR A 14 -12.40 -19.58 0.97
C TYR A 14 -13.07 -18.22 1.07
N THR A 15 -13.19 -17.49 -0.04
CA THR A 15 -13.74 -16.12 -0.03
C THR A 15 -15.19 -16.06 -0.50
N GLY A 16 -15.64 -16.96 -1.37
CA GLY A 16 -16.89 -16.83 -2.09
C GLY A 16 -16.85 -15.78 -3.20
N TYR A 17 -15.75 -15.01 -3.32
CA TYR A 17 -15.66 -13.87 -4.22
C TYR A 17 -15.14 -14.27 -5.60
N THR A 18 -15.85 -13.80 -6.62
CA THR A 18 -15.52 -13.92 -8.04
C THR A 18 -15.27 -12.54 -8.64
N ARG A 19 -14.95 -12.49 -9.94
CA ARG A 19 -14.88 -11.23 -10.69
C ARG A 19 -16.11 -10.35 -10.49
N ALA A 20 -17.31 -10.93 -10.47
CA ALA A 20 -18.56 -10.18 -10.30
C ALA A 20 -18.64 -9.42 -8.96
N HIS A 21 -18.00 -9.91 -7.91
CA HIS A 21 -17.92 -9.20 -6.63
C HIS A 21 -17.02 -7.97 -6.73
N TRP A 22 -15.91 -8.07 -7.45
CA TRP A 22 -15.00 -6.94 -7.72
C TRP A 22 -15.68 -5.88 -8.59
N GLU A 23 -16.42 -6.30 -9.61
CA GLU A 23 -17.21 -5.38 -10.45
C GLU A 23 -18.28 -4.66 -9.62
N ALA A 24 -19.06 -5.39 -8.84
CA ALA A 24 -20.10 -4.82 -7.98
C ALA A 24 -19.52 -3.85 -6.93
N ALA A 25 -18.36 -4.17 -6.33
CA ALA A 25 -17.69 -3.28 -5.41
C ALA A 25 -17.19 -2.01 -6.10
N ALA A 26 -16.60 -2.12 -7.29
CA ALA A 26 -16.16 -0.97 -8.09
C ALA A 26 -17.34 -0.06 -8.46
N ASP A 27 -18.42 -0.66 -8.97
CA ASP A 27 -19.63 0.06 -9.39
C ASP A 27 -20.27 0.80 -8.21
N ALA A 28 -20.33 0.15 -7.04
CA ALA A 28 -20.89 0.77 -5.83
C ALA A 28 -20.02 1.95 -5.33
N LEU A 29 -18.70 1.81 -5.32
CA LEU A 29 -17.78 2.90 -4.94
C LEU A 29 -17.85 4.08 -5.90
N LEU A 30 -17.95 3.82 -7.23
CA LEU A 30 -18.11 4.87 -8.23
C LEU A 30 -19.47 5.57 -8.11
N ALA A 31 -20.54 4.83 -7.85
CA ALA A 31 -21.86 5.41 -7.63
C ALA A 31 -21.91 6.28 -6.34
N ALA A 32 -21.22 5.85 -5.29
CA ALA A 32 -21.22 6.55 -4.00
C ALA A 32 -20.52 7.92 -4.04
N VAL A 33 -19.54 8.11 -4.91
CA VAL A 33 -18.82 9.40 -5.02
C VAL A 33 -19.53 10.40 -5.93
N GLU A 34 -20.41 9.94 -6.80
CA GLU A 34 -21.12 10.79 -7.80
C GLU A 34 -21.86 12.00 -7.19
N PRO A 35 -22.56 11.91 -6.05
CA PRO A 35 -23.24 13.06 -5.43
C PRO A 35 -22.30 14.18 -4.98
N TYR A 36 -21.00 13.93 -4.93
CA TYR A 36 -19.98 14.87 -4.46
C TYR A 36 -19.17 15.50 -5.59
N ALA A 37 -19.55 15.20 -6.84
CA ALA A 37 -19.01 15.87 -8.02
C ALA A 37 -19.46 17.32 -8.08
N THR A 38 -18.58 18.20 -8.54
CA THR A 38 -18.99 19.57 -8.95
C THR A 38 -19.95 19.50 -10.15
N PRO A 39 -20.77 20.55 -10.41
CA PRO A 39 -21.69 20.53 -11.55
C PRO A 39 -21.03 20.25 -12.91
N ASP A 40 -19.78 20.69 -13.07
CA ASP A 40 -18.93 20.44 -14.26
C ASP A 40 -18.10 19.15 -14.13
N ARG A 41 -18.28 18.37 -13.06
CA ARG A 41 -17.57 17.12 -12.75
C ARG A 41 -16.05 17.20 -12.69
N ALA A 42 -15.50 18.42 -12.66
CA ALA A 42 -14.05 18.62 -12.63
C ALA A 42 -13.41 18.22 -11.29
N LEU A 43 -14.15 18.27 -10.19
CA LEU A 43 -13.71 17.95 -8.83
C LEU A 43 -14.74 17.08 -8.11
N TYR A 44 -14.27 16.21 -7.21
CA TYR A 44 -15.12 15.41 -6.32
C TYR A 44 -14.79 15.76 -4.88
N HIS A 45 -15.63 16.57 -4.24
CA HIS A 45 -15.45 17.02 -2.84
C HIS A 45 -16.06 16.03 -1.86
N LEU A 46 -15.34 14.94 -1.60
CA LEU A 46 -15.82 13.90 -0.70
C LEU A 46 -15.96 14.44 0.73
N PRO A 47 -17.01 14.02 1.47
CA PRO A 47 -17.20 14.42 2.84
C PRO A 47 -16.21 13.70 3.76
N GLY A 48 -15.73 14.42 4.76
CA GLY A 48 -14.83 13.91 5.78
C GLY A 48 -14.42 15.07 6.69
N GLY A 49 -14.17 14.82 7.96
CA GLY A 49 -13.98 15.85 8.96
C GLY A 49 -12.71 16.69 8.84
N ARG A 50 -11.88 16.47 7.79
CA ARG A 50 -10.56 17.06 7.70
C ARG A 50 -10.19 17.39 6.25
N VAL A 51 -9.64 18.56 6.05
CA VAL A 51 -8.99 18.96 4.80
C VAL A 51 -7.50 18.55 4.88
N SER A 52 -6.95 18.02 3.78
CA SER A 52 -5.52 17.72 3.71
C SER A 52 -4.68 19.00 3.80
N ARG A 53 -3.39 18.85 4.07
CA ARG A 53 -2.46 20.00 4.03
C ARG A 53 -2.36 20.67 2.65
N SER A 54 -2.80 19.99 1.58
CA SER A 54 -2.80 20.51 0.21
C SER A 54 -4.02 21.35 -0.12
N GLY A 55 -5.02 21.37 0.76
CA GLY A 55 -6.19 22.22 0.67
C GLY A 55 -7.34 21.61 -0.15
N ARG A 56 -8.54 22.18 0.05
CA ARG A 56 -9.80 21.65 -0.47
C ARG A 56 -9.84 21.48 -1.99
N LEU A 57 -9.20 22.39 -2.73
CA LEU A 57 -9.15 22.30 -4.20
C LEU A 57 -8.36 21.07 -4.65
N SER A 58 -7.22 20.83 -4.02
CA SER A 58 -6.39 19.65 -4.27
C SER A 58 -7.10 18.37 -3.84
N ASP A 59 -7.80 18.38 -2.70
CA ASP A 59 -8.61 17.24 -2.23
C ASP A 59 -9.73 16.89 -3.23
N GLY A 60 -10.33 17.90 -3.87
CA GLY A 60 -11.33 17.69 -4.92
C GLY A 60 -10.76 17.07 -6.19
N LEU A 61 -9.54 17.49 -6.60
CA LEU A 61 -8.82 16.85 -7.71
C LEU A 61 -8.40 15.42 -7.35
N GLU A 62 -7.97 15.19 -6.12
CA GLU A 62 -7.66 13.85 -5.59
C GLU A 62 -8.88 12.92 -5.71
N GLY A 63 -10.07 13.42 -5.35
CA GLY A 63 -11.33 12.68 -5.51
C GLY A 63 -11.61 12.32 -6.96
N TYR A 64 -11.47 13.27 -7.87
CA TYR A 64 -11.63 13.04 -9.30
C TYR A 64 -10.63 12.03 -9.85
N ALA A 65 -9.34 12.27 -9.65
CA ALA A 65 -8.28 11.49 -10.30
C ALA A 65 -8.24 10.03 -9.83
N ARG A 66 -8.43 9.80 -8.53
CA ARG A 66 -8.40 8.44 -7.95
C ARG A 66 -9.61 7.62 -8.32
N THR A 67 -10.77 8.24 -8.45
CA THR A 67 -11.99 7.54 -8.89
C THR A 67 -12.05 7.39 -10.40
N LEU A 68 -11.47 8.31 -11.19
CA LEU A 68 -11.22 8.10 -12.63
C LEU A 68 -10.37 6.85 -12.87
N LEU A 69 -9.34 6.61 -12.03
CA LEU A 69 -8.52 5.41 -12.15
C LEU A 69 -9.33 4.13 -11.87
N LEU A 70 -10.26 4.16 -10.91
CA LEU A 70 -11.19 3.06 -10.68
C LEU A 70 -12.10 2.82 -11.90
N ALA A 71 -12.65 3.89 -12.46
CA ALA A 71 -13.47 3.83 -13.69
C ALA A 71 -12.67 3.27 -14.87
N ALA A 72 -11.38 3.61 -14.98
CA ALA A 72 -10.49 3.09 -16.00
C ALA A 72 -10.26 1.58 -15.89
N PHE A 73 -10.14 1.05 -14.68
CA PHE A 73 -10.05 -0.41 -14.46
C PHE A 73 -11.38 -1.12 -14.74
N ARG A 74 -12.50 -0.48 -14.42
CA ARG A 74 -13.84 -1.01 -14.66
C ARG A 74 -14.20 -1.01 -16.16
N ARG A 75 -13.69 -0.03 -16.92
CA ARG A 75 -13.89 0.15 -18.37
C ARG A 75 -15.37 0.27 -18.77
N ASP A 76 -16.19 0.85 -17.91
CA ASP A 76 -17.58 1.15 -18.23
C ASP A 76 -17.65 2.48 -18.99
N GLU A 77 -18.16 2.45 -20.25
CA GLU A 77 -18.18 3.63 -21.12
C GLU A 77 -19.11 4.73 -20.60
N THR A 78 -20.21 4.37 -19.94
CA THR A 78 -21.15 5.35 -19.36
C THR A 78 -20.49 6.11 -18.22
N VAL A 79 -19.77 5.40 -17.36
CA VAL A 79 -19.03 6.01 -16.23
C VAL A 79 -17.88 6.87 -16.77
N LEU A 80 -17.09 6.36 -17.73
CA LEU A 80 -16.00 7.11 -18.36
C LEU A 80 -16.49 8.40 -19.04
N GLY A 81 -17.70 8.39 -19.65
CA GLY A 81 -18.33 9.58 -20.23
C GLY A 81 -18.51 10.71 -19.21
N ARG A 82 -18.86 10.41 -17.96
CA ARG A 82 -18.97 11.41 -16.89
C ARG A 82 -17.62 12.05 -16.54
N TYR A 83 -16.56 11.27 -16.55
CA TYR A 83 -15.19 11.78 -16.33
C TYR A 83 -14.70 12.61 -17.53
N ALA A 84 -15.18 12.34 -18.77
CA ALA A 84 -14.89 13.18 -19.91
C ALA A 84 -15.39 14.62 -19.74
N GLU A 85 -16.55 14.83 -19.09
CA GLU A 85 -17.06 16.16 -18.75
C GLU A 85 -16.08 16.90 -17.83
N GLY A 86 -15.55 16.21 -16.80
CA GLY A 86 -14.56 16.77 -15.90
C GLY A 86 -13.21 17.09 -16.57
N LEU A 87 -12.77 16.28 -17.54
CA LEU A 87 -11.60 16.59 -18.38
C LEU A 87 -11.84 17.82 -19.26
N ALA A 88 -13.06 18.05 -19.71
CA ALA A 88 -13.39 19.23 -20.51
C ALA A 88 -13.31 20.53 -19.69
N ALA A 89 -13.65 20.50 -18.40
CA ALA A 89 -13.72 21.67 -17.52
C ALA A 89 -12.47 21.89 -16.66
N GLY A 90 -11.82 20.80 -16.23
CA GLY A 90 -10.77 20.84 -15.21
C GLY A 90 -9.45 21.44 -15.65
N PRO A 91 -8.79 20.89 -16.69
CA PRO A 91 -7.48 21.35 -17.14
C PRO A 91 -7.51 22.79 -17.70
N GLY A 92 -6.61 23.62 -17.20
CA GLY A 92 -6.48 25.03 -17.65
C GLY A 92 -7.52 25.99 -17.03
N GLY A 93 -8.31 25.52 -16.04
CA GLY A 93 -9.32 26.32 -15.37
C GLY A 93 -9.49 25.96 -13.91
N VAL A 94 -10.21 24.87 -13.66
CA VAL A 94 -10.61 24.49 -12.30
C VAL A 94 -9.51 23.74 -11.54
N TRP A 95 -8.71 22.91 -12.22
CA TRP A 95 -7.69 22.12 -11.54
C TRP A 95 -6.50 22.97 -11.09
N PRO A 96 -5.97 22.70 -9.88
CA PRO A 96 -4.76 23.38 -9.43
C PRO A 96 -3.57 23.01 -10.35
N ARG A 97 -2.66 23.96 -10.50
CA ARG A 97 -1.43 23.72 -11.29
C ARG A 97 -0.56 22.67 -10.63
N ILE A 98 0.14 21.91 -11.45
CA ILE A 98 1.19 21.00 -10.98
C ILE A 98 2.44 21.83 -10.67
N THR A 99 2.95 21.69 -9.45
CA THR A 99 4.12 22.44 -8.96
C THR A 99 5.09 21.47 -8.26
N ASP A 100 6.29 21.96 -7.99
CA ASP A 100 7.30 21.22 -7.24
C ASP A 100 6.72 20.68 -5.93
N ARG A 101 6.83 19.37 -5.71
CA ARG A 101 6.38 18.67 -4.50
C ARG A 101 4.90 18.90 -4.15
N GLY A 102 4.12 19.33 -5.12
CA GLY A 102 2.69 19.60 -4.97
C GLY A 102 1.83 18.33 -5.16
N GLN A 103 0.76 18.21 -4.40
CA GLN A 103 -0.16 17.07 -4.50
C GLN A 103 -0.73 16.85 -5.92
N PRO A 104 -1.01 17.90 -6.73
CA PRO A 104 -1.50 17.70 -8.11
C PRO A 104 -0.57 16.86 -8.99
N LEU A 105 0.73 16.76 -8.68
CA LEU A 105 1.67 15.88 -9.38
C LEU A 105 1.30 14.39 -9.17
N VAL A 106 0.86 14.03 -7.98
CA VAL A 106 0.39 12.66 -7.66
C VAL A 106 -0.86 12.33 -8.47
N GLU A 107 -1.80 13.28 -8.51
CA GLU A 107 -3.08 13.09 -9.18
C GLU A 107 -2.93 13.07 -10.70
N ALA A 108 -1.96 13.85 -11.24
CA ALA A 108 -1.60 13.79 -12.65
C ALA A 108 -1.19 12.38 -13.11
N ALA A 109 -0.49 11.63 -12.26
CA ALA A 109 -0.14 10.25 -12.58
C ALA A 109 -1.38 9.34 -12.66
N SER A 110 -2.36 9.52 -11.75
CA SER A 110 -3.62 8.77 -11.81
C SER A 110 -4.42 9.10 -13.06
N VAL A 111 -4.51 10.39 -13.42
CA VAL A 111 -5.17 10.84 -14.65
C VAL A 111 -4.46 10.28 -15.89
N ALA A 112 -3.15 10.44 -15.99
CA ALA A 112 -2.37 9.96 -17.13
C ALA A 112 -2.48 8.43 -17.31
N LEU A 113 -2.40 7.68 -16.20
CA LEU A 113 -2.56 6.22 -16.24
C LEU A 113 -3.97 5.82 -16.71
N ALA A 114 -5.00 6.47 -16.19
CA ALA A 114 -6.37 6.21 -16.59
C ALA A 114 -6.60 6.49 -18.10
N LEU A 115 -6.08 7.62 -18.60
CA LEU A 115 -6.17 7.97 -20.02
C LEU A 115 -5.42 6.97 -20.92
N ARG A 116 -4.25 6.52 -20.45
CA ARG A 116 -3.45 5.52 -21.16
C ARG A 116 -4.18 4.18 -21.29
N LEU A 117 -4.76 3.71 -20.17
CA LEU A 117 -5.50 2.44 -20.09
C LEU A 117 -6.81 2.44 -20.88
N THR A 118 -7.42 3.60 -21.04
CA THR A 118 -8.74 3.77 -21.67
C THR A 118 -8.68 4.59 -22.96
N ARG A 119 -7.51 4.66 -23.61
CA ARG A 119 -7.27 5.52 -24.75
C ARG A 119 -8.40 5.47 -25.79
N PRO A 120 -8.82 4.30 -26.36
CA PRO A 120 -9.88 4.25 -27.36
C PRO A 120 -11.28 4.51 -26.79
N LEU A 121 -11.47 4.41 -25.46
CA LEU A 121 -12.77 4.59 -24.80
C LEU A 121 -12.97 6.02 -24.31
N LEU A 122 -11.89 6.74 -24.00
CA LEU A 122 -11.95 8.07 -23.41
C LEU A 122 -11.09 9.07 -24.18
N TRP A 123 -9.75 8.94 -24.19
CA TRP A 123 -8.86 9.96 -24.76
C TRP A 123 -9.12 10.26 -26.24
N ASP A 124 -9.20 9.22 -27.08
CA ASP A 124 -9.37 9.38 -28.53
C ASP A 124 -10.78 9.90 -28.92
N ARG A 125 -11.71 9.91 -27.96
CA ARG A 125 -13.07 10.46 -28.15
C ARG A 125 -13.23 11.91 -27.70
N LEU A 126 -12.20 12.49 -27.03
CA LEU A 126 -12.23 13.88 -26.61
C LEU A 126 -11.99 14.82 -27.79
N ASP A 127 -12.60 16.00 -27.76
CA ASP A 127 -12.30 17.08 -28.70
C ASP A 127 -10.83 17.51 -28.62
N ASP A 128 -10.26 17.95 -29.74
CA ASP A 128 -8.88 18.38 -29.85
C ASP A 128 -8.51 19.48 -28.83
N ALA A 129 -9.44 20.42 -28.62
CA ALA A 129 -9.23 21.49 -27.62
C ALA A 129 -9.14 20.95 -26.19
N VAL A 130 -9.92 19.92 -25.84
CA VAL A 130 -9.88 19.25 -24.54
C VAL A 130 -8.58 18.46 -24.41
N ARG A 131 -8.21 17.69 -25.43
CA ARG A 131 -6.93 16.97 -25.48
C ARG A 131 -5.75 17.92 -25.31
N GLY A 132 -5.74 19.04 -26.03
CA GLY A 132 -4.69 20.04 -25.95
C GLY A 132 -4.54 20.64 -24.55
N ARG A 133 -5.64 21.03 -23.88
CA ARG A 133 -5.61 21.57 -22.52
C ARG A 133 -5.17 20.51 -21.49
N THR A 134 -5.66 19.29 -21.62
CA THR A 134 -5.28 18.18 -20.73
C THR A 134 -3.79 17.85 -20.87
N ALA A 135 -3.29 17.73 -22.11
CA ALA A 135 -1.86 17.51 -22.35
C ALA A 135 -1.00 18.67 -21.85
N ALA A 136 -1.44 19.92 -21.99
CA ALA A 136 -0.72 21.09 -21.47
C ALA A 136 -0.65 21.08 -19.94
N TRP A 137 -1.74 20.74 -19.25
CA TRP A 137 -1.75 20.63 -17.80
C TRP A 137 -0.84 19.49 -17.31
N LEU A 138 -0.92 18.30 -17.94
CA LEU A 138 -0.07 17.15 -17.62
C LEU A 138 1.41 17.44 -17.88
N ALA A 139 1.75 18.25 -18.90
CA ALA A 139 3.13 18.58 -19.24
C ALA A 139 3.88 19.32 -18.12
N ASP A 140 3.21 20.05 -17.24
CA ASP A 140 3.82 20.66 -16.06
C ASP A 140 4.49 19.60 -15.15
N ALA A 141 3.98 18.36 -15.12
CA ALA A 141 4.56 17.26 -14.35
C ALA A 141 5.95 16.83 -14.83
N LEU A 142 6.29 17.03 -16.11
CA LEU A 142 7.58 16.61 -16.67
C LEU A 142 8.75 17.41 -16.12
N THR A 143 8.50 18.65 -15.66
CA THR A 143 9.50 19.58 -15.15
C THR A 143 9.38 19.85 -13.66
N ALA A 144 8.23 19.54 -13.05
CA ALA A 144 8.04 19.65 -11.61
C ALA A 144 8.99 18.70 -10.86
N ARG A 145 9.59 19.19 -9.77
CA ARG A 145 10.47 18.41 -8.91
C ARG A 145 9.64 17.59 -7.93
N PRO A 146 9.69 16.24 -7.98
CA PRO A 146 9.02 15.39 -7.01
C PRO A 146 9.72 15.40 -5.64
N TRP A 147 9.08 14.84 -4.62
CA TRP A 147 9.79 14.41 -3.42
C TRP A 147 10.70 13.21 -3.77
N PRO A 148 11.93 13.13 -3.22
CA PRO A 148 12.87 12.03 -3.50
C PRO A 148 12.40 10.72 -2.83
N CYS A 149 11.42 10.10 -3.41
CA CYS A 149 10.77 8.84 -2.99
C CYS A 149 9.95 8.29 -4.18
N ASN A 150 8.99 7.41 -3.93
CA ASN A 150 8.09 6.90 -4.98
C ASN A 150 7.47 7.97 -5.90
N TRP A 151 7.51 9.25 -5.50
CA TRP A 151 7.01 10.36 -6.32
C TRP A 151 7.79 10.57 -7.62
N GLU A 152 9.03 10.09 -7.72
CA GLU A 152 9.79 10.08 -8.99
C GLU A 152 9.08 9.29 -10.10
N LEU A 153 8.18 8.38 -9.73
CA LEU A 153 7.41 7.57 -10.67
C LEU A 153 6.18 8.29 -11.26
N PHE A 154 5.77 9.44 -10.69
CA PHE A 154 4.64 10.20 -11.23
C PHE A 154 4.99 10.89 -12.55
N PRO A 155 6.12 11.62 -12.67
CA PRO A 155 6.59 12.11 -13.97
C PRO A 155 6.84 11.00 -14.99
N VAL A 156 7.30 9.81 -14.58
CA VAL A 156 7.45 8.63 -15.47
C VAL A 156 6.10 8.23 -16.07
N THR A 157 5.08 8.13 -15.20
CA THR A 157 3.73 7.72 -15.63
C THR A 157 3.10 8.73 -16.57
N VAL A 158 3.22 10.03 -16.25
CA VAL A 158 2.73 11.13 -17.09
C VAL A 158 3.49 11.18 -18.41
N GLY A 159 4.82 11.04 -18.36
CA GLY A 159 5.69 11.02 -19.55
C GLY A 159 5.32 9.88 -20.51
N GLY A 160 5.08 8.67 -19.98
CA GLY A 160 4.65 7.52 -20.78
C GLY A 160 3.37 7.81 -21.57
N PHE A 161 2.36 8.41 -20.92
CA PHE A 161 1.13 8.80 -21.60
C PHE A 161 1.36 9.90 -22.66
N LEU A 162 2.07 10.98 -22.29
CA LEU A 162 2.28 12.11 -23.19
C LEU A 162 3.11 11.74 -24.43
N ALA A 163 4.13 10.91 -24.28
CA ALA A 163 4.93 10.41 -25.41
C ALA A 163 4.07 9.60 -26.38
N GLU A 164 3.23 8.69 -25.89
CA GLU A 164 2.33 7.88 -26.72
C GLU A 164 1.21 8.71 -27.37
N ALA A 165 0.80 9.79 -26.73
CA ALA A 165 -0.18 10.74 -27.27
C ALA A 165 0.40 11.75 -28.26
N GLY A 166 1.73 11.73 -28.51
CA GLY A 166 2.40 12.65 -29.43
C GLY A 166 2.62 14.06 -28.87
N HIS A 167 2.66 14.20 -27.52
CA HIS A 167 2.82 15.48 -26.84
C HIS A 167 4.14 15.53 -26.06
N ARG A 168 4.96 16.60 -26.30
CA ARG A 168 6.18 16.87 -25.52
C ARG A 168 7.16 15.69 -25.45
N GLU A 169 7.29 14.89 -26.48
CA GLU A 169 8.02 13.62 -26.51
C GLU A 169 9.44 13.67 -25.94
N GLU A 170 10.21 14.69 -26.29
CA GLU A 170 11.59 14.85 -25.76
C GLU A 170 11.60 15.10 -24.23
N ALA A 171 10.73 15.98 -23.75
CA ALA A 171 10.61 16.26 -22.32
C ALA A 171 10.06 15.05 -21.56
N ALA A 172 9.13 14.31 -22.17
CA ALA A 172 8.57 13.07 -21.63
C ALA A 172 9.66 12.00 -21.48
N ARG A 173 10.47 11.76 -22.51
CA ARG A 173 11.61 10.82 -22.44
C ARG A 173 12.58 11.19 -21.33
N LYS A 174 13.00 12.46 -21.25
CA LYS A 174 13.89 12.93 -20.17
C LYS A 174 13.32 12.72 -18.78
N ALA A 175 12.01 12.89 -18.60
CA ALA A 175 11.35 12.66 -17.31
C ALA A 175 11.29 11.16 -16.97
N ILE A 176 11.02 10.30 -17.96
CA ILE A 176 11.03 8.85 -17.81
C ILE A 176 12.42 8.37 -17.42
N ASP A 177 13.44 8.72 -18.19
CA ASP A 177 14.83 8.28 -17.96
C ASP A 177 15.30 8.69 -16.56
N ARG A 178 15.11 9.96 -16.19
CA ARG A 178 15.47 10.47 -14.86
C ARG A 178 14.77 9.71 -13.73
N GLY A 179 13.46 9.48 -13.84
CA GLY A 179 12.70 8.81 -12.79
C GLY A 179 13.07 7.33 -12.66
N LEU A 180 13.26 6.63 -13.79
CA LEU A 180 13.67 5.22 -13.76
C LEU A 180 15.12 5.06 -13.27
N GLU A 181 16.05 5.96 -13.65
CA GLU A 181 17.42 5.96 -13.11
C GLU A 181 17.39 6.16 -11.58
N ARG A 182 16.60 7.11 -11.09
CA ARG A 182 16.51 7.38 -9.64
C ARG A 182 15.96 6.19 -8.85
N ILE A 183 15.04 5.42 -9.40
CA ILE A 183 14.49 4.21 -8.76
C ILE A 183 15.54 3.10 -8.61
N GLU A 184 16.51 3.03 -9.51
CA GLU A 184 17.59 2.05 -9.40
C GLU A 184 18.46 2.28 -8.16
N ASP A 185 18.68 3.53 -7.73
CA ASP A 185 19.42 3.86 -6.51
C ASP A 185 18.78 3.28 -5.23
N TRP A 186 17.47 3.05 -5.27
CA TRP A 186 16.69 2.57 -4.13
C TRP A 186 16.39 1.07 -4.15
N TYR A 187 16.86 0.36 -5.16
CA TYR A 187 16.74 -1.09 -5.20
C TYR A 187 17.74 -1.76 -4.27
N VAL A 188 17.27 -2.48 -3.27
CA VAL A 188 18.11 -3.10 -2.23
C VAL A 188 18.24 -4.63 -2.37
N GLY A 189 17.76 -5.18 -3.48
CA GLY A 189 17.81 -6.62 -3.73
C GLY A 189 16.52 -7.34 -3.33
N ASP A 190 16.43 -8.63 -3.68
CA ASP A 190 15.32 -9.54 -3.36
C ASP A 190 13.91 -9.03 -3.71
N GLY A 191 13.80 -8.14 -4.71
CA GLY A 191 12.53 -7.53 -5.08
C GLY A 191 12.11 -6.34 -4.20
N TRP A 192 12.97 -5.85 -3.32
CA TRP A 192 12.68 -4.76 -2.41
C TRP A 192 13.33 -3.45 -2.84
N TYR A 193 12.58 -2.36 -2.62
CA TYR A 193 13.05 -0.98 -2.74
C TYR A 193 12.89 -0.29 -1.39
N THR A 194 13.81 0.61 -1.04
CA THR A 194 13.52 1.62 -0.03
C THR A 194 12.74 2.77 -0.68
N ASP A 195 11.80 3.36 0.04
CA ASP A 195 11.00 4.47 -0.50
C ASP A 195 11.69 5.82 -0.26
N GLY A 196 12.66 6.09 -1.09
CA GLY A 196 13.61 7.18 -0.93
C GLY A 196 14.83 6.77 -0.12
N ASP A 197 15.63 7.77 0.26
CA ASP A 197 16.84 7.53 1.06
C ASP A 197 16.50 7.01 2.46
N GLY A 198 17.37 6.18 3.03
CA GLY A 198 17.17 5.52 4.32
C GLY A 198 16.62 4.10 4.19
N ARG A 199 15.85 3.65 5.17
CA ARG A 199 15.33 2.28 5.26
C ARG A 199 13.81 2.27 5.42
N LYS A 200 13.12 2.80 4.41
CA LYS A 200 11.66 2.93 4.42
C LYS A 200 11.02 1.79 3.65
N PHE A 201 10.62 0.75 4.36
CA PHE A 201 9.96 -0.43 3.79
C PHE A 201 8.51 -0.49 4.29
N ASP A 202 7.59 -0.48 3.35
CA ASP A 202 6.14 -0.58 3.57
C ASP A 202 5.42 -0.99 2.27
N TYR A 203 4.10 -0.89 2.25
CA TYR A 203 3.30 -1.23 1.09
C TYR A 203 3.55 -0.36 -0.15
N TYR A 204 4.27 0.77 -0.05
CA TYR A 204 4.70 1.53 -1.22
C TYR A 204 5.58 0.70 -2.16
N ASN A 205 6.26 -0.34 -1.67
CA ASN A 205 6.92 -1.31 -2.54
C ASN A 205 5.94 -1.91 -3.56
N GLY A 206 4.77 -2.38 -3.12
CA GLY A 206 3.77 -3.00 -3.97
C GLY A 206 2.98 -2.01 -4.81
N TRP A 207 2.32 -1.05 -4.14
CA TRP A 207 1.35 -0.17 -4.79
C TRP A 207 1.93 1.08 -5.46
N ALA A 208 3.26 1.29 -5.39
CA ALA A 208 3.96 2.35 -6.10
C ALA A 208 5.21 1.86 -6.83
N MET A 209 6.26 1.39 -6.12
CA MET A 209 7.54 1.04 -6.74
C MET A 209 7.37 0.00 -7.85
N HIS A 210 6.76 -1.13 -7.54
CA HIS A 210 6.46 -2.16 -8.55
C HIS A 210 5.34 -1.76 -9.49
N LEU A 211 4.26 -1.15 -8.96
CA LEU A 211 3.08 -0.84 -9.77
C LEU A 211 3.44 0.04 -10.98
N TYR A 212 4.06 1.18 -10.72
CA TYR A 212 4.33 2.16 -11.77
C TYR A 212 5.44 1.73 -12.72
N THR A 213 6.52 1.12 -12.23
CA THR A 213 7.63 0.66 -13.08
C THR A 213 7.20 -0.47 -14.02
N VAL A 214 6.47 -1.45 -13.51
CA VAL A 214 6.02 -2.60 -14.31
C VAL A 214 4.90 -2.19 -15.26
N LEU A 215 3.93 -1.37 -14.81
CA LEU A 215 2.88 -0.86 -15.73
C LEU A 215 3.47 0.03 -16.81
N HIS A 216 4.46 0.87 -16.51
CA HIS A 216 5.13 1.68 -17.52
C HIS A 216 5.76 0.78 -18.58
N ALA A 217 6.56 -0.21 -18.18
CA ALA A 217 7.21 -1.14 -19.09
C ALA A 217 6.21 -1.96 -19.92
N TRP A 218 5.15 -2.47 -19.29
CA TRP A 218 4.12 -3.26 -19.96
C TRP A 218 3.32 -2.42 -20.98
N LEU A 219 2.91 -1.20 -20.60
CA LEU A 219 2.13 -0.32 -21.49
C LEU A 219 2.97 0.27 -22.63
N SER A 220 4.28 0.42 -22.44
CA SER A 220 5.21 0.89 -23.49
C SER A 220 5.68 -0.23 -24.40
N ASP A 221 5.26 -1.48 -24.19
CA ASP A 221 5.75 -2.68 -24.89
C ASP A 221 7.30 -2.79 -24.85
N ASP A 222 7.90 -2.32 -23.73
CA ASP A 222 9.34 -2.40 -23.52
C ASP A 222 9.70 -3.73 -22.86
N GLY A 223 10.05 -4.71 -23.68
CA GLY A 223 10.35 -6.07 -23.24
C GLY A 223 11.57 -6.16 -22.31
N GLU A 224 12.57 -5.28 -22.44
CA GLU A 224 13.76 -5.28 -21.58
C GLU A 224 13.41 -4.73 -20.18
N LEU A 225 12.75 -3.59 -20.12
CA LEU A 225 12.28 -3.03 -18.85
C LEU A 225 11.28 -3.97 -18.15
N LEU A 226 10.36 -4.56 -18.92
CA LEU A 226 9.38 -5.49 -18.38
C LEU A 226 10.06 -6.74 -17.82
N ALA A 227 11.05 -7.30 -18.48
CA ALA A 227 11.79 -8.43 -17.97
C ALA A 227 12.57 -8.08 -16.69
N ARG A 228 13.13 -6.86 -16.58
CA ARG A 228 13.86 -6.39 -15.39
C ARG A 228 12.93 -6.22 -14.21
N TYR A 229 11.91 -5.36 -14.34
CA TYR A 229 10.99 -5.03 -13.25
C TYR A 229 10.03 -6.18 -12.93
N GLY A 230 9.66 -6.99 -13.91
CA GLY A 230 8.85 -8.19 -13.73
C GLY A 230 9.56 -9.26 -12.88
N ARG A 231 10.87 -9.50 -13.09
CA ARG A 231 11.62 -10.39 -12.20
C ARG A 231 11.68 -9.89 -10.75
N ARG A 232 11.83 -8.57 -10.55
CA ARG A 232 11.81 -7.96 -9.22
C ARG A 232 10.43 -8.09 -8.58
N LEU A 233 9.36 -7.86 -9.35
CA LEU A 233 7.98 -8.06 -8.90
C LEU A 233 7.73 -9.51 -8.49
N SER A 234 8.11 -10.48 -9.32
CA SER A 234 7.98 -11.91 -8.99
C SER A 234 8.67 -12.26 -7.68
N ARG A 235 9.86 -11.72 -7.45
CA ARG A 235 10.59 -11.94 -6.20
C ARG A 235 9.86 -11.30 -5.00
N HIS A 236 9.41 -10.06 -5.15
CA HIS A 236 8.63 -9.37 -4.11
C HIS A 236 7.32 -10.10 -3.78
N LEU A 237 6.62 -10.63 -4.78
CA LEU A 237 5.35 -11.32 -4.59
C LEU A 237 5.47 -12.59 -3.75
N ALA A 238 6.60 -13.29 -3.80
CA ALA A 238 6.86 -14.45 -2.95
C ALA A 238 6.84 -14.08 -1.45
N ASP A 239 7.30 -12.88 -1.12
CA ASP A 239 7.25 -12.33 0.24
C ASP A 239 5.87 -11.74 0.54
N HIS A 240 5.36 -10.91 -0.38
CA HIS A 240 4.10 -10.16 -0.22
C HIS A 240 2.88 -11.07 0.01
N ALA A 241 2.83 -12.24 -0.63
CA ALA A 241 1.78 -13.24 -0.42
C ALA A 241 1.65 -13.69 1.04
N ARG A 242 2.71 -13.54 1.84
CA ARG A 242 2.76 -13.92 3.26
C ARG A 242 2.30 -12.80 4.20
N PHE A 243 1.90 -11.65 3.68
CA PHE A 243 1.43 -10.51 4.49
C PHE A 243 -0.05 -10.58 4.85
N TYR A 244 -0.74 -11.64 4.42
CA TYR A 244 -2.18 -11.79 4.60
C TYR A 244 -2.49 -12.91 5.58
N GLY A 245 -3.35 -12.61 6.55
CA GLY A 245 -3.89 -13.57 7.48
C GLY A 245 -4.84 -14.60 6.85
N GLY A 246 -5.17 -15.61 7.59
CA GLY A 246 -6.11 -16.65 7.17
C GLY A 246 -7.51 -16.12 6.86
N ASP A 247 -7.91 -15.04 7.49
CA ASP A 247 -9.15 -14.28 7.25
C ASP A 247 -9.07 -13.30 6.08
N GLY A 248 -7.88 -13.08 5.51
CA GLY A 248 -7.60 -12.13 4.44
C GLY A 248 -7.09 -10.77 4.93
N ALA A 249 -6.98 -10.54 6.23
CA ALA A 249 -6.45 -9.30 6.79
C ALA A 249 -5.02 -9.05 6.32
N PRO A 250 -4.69 -7.87 5.74
CA PRO A 250 -3.30 -7.50 5.51
C PRO A 250 -2.62 -7.09 6.81
N LEU A 251 -1.28 -7.18 6.86
CA LEU A 251 -0.48 -6.65 7.95
C LEU A 251 -0.74 -5.15 8.17
N ARG A 252 -0.84 -4.74 9.43
CA ARG A 252 -1.06 -3.34 9.81
C ARG A 252 0.28 -2.65 10.06
N GLN A 253 1.07 -2.49 8.99
CA GLN A 253 2.43 -1.96 9.03
C GLN A 253 2.63 -0.85 7.99
N GLY A 254 3.33 0.20 8.38
CA GLY A 254 3.69 1.30 7.52
C GLY A 254 2.67 2.43 7.50
N ARG A 255 2.89 3.37 6.60
CA ARG A 255 2.07 4.57 6.42
C ARG A 255 0.98 4.37 5.38
N SER A 256 0.04 5.29 5.35
CA SER A 256 -1.06 5.32 4.35
C SER A 256 -1.95 4.07 4.38
N LEU A 257 -2.10 3.46 5.54
CA LEU A 257 -2.91 2.25 5.72
C LEU A 257 -4.39 2.47 5.38
N THR A 258 -4.84 3.73 5.33
CA THR A 258 -6.16 4.12 4.82
C THR A 258 -6.40 3.71 3.36
N TYR A 259 -5.35 3.33 2.60
CA TYR A 259 -5.46 2.82 1.22
C TYR A 259 -5.93 1.36 1.15
N ARG A 260 -6.01 0.65 2.28
CA ARG A 260 -6.69 -0.64 2.46
C ARG A 260 -6.32 -1.67 1.38
N PHE A 261 -7.31 -2.04 0.55
CA PHE A 261 -7.14 -3.06 -0.50
C PHE A 261 -6.27 -2.63 -1.68
N ALA A 262 -5.65 -1.44 -1.68
CA ALA A 262 -4.52 -1.15 -2.57
C ALA A 262 -3.36 -2.13 -2.36
N THR A 263 -3.27 -2.76 -1.18
CA THR A 263 -2.32 -3.86 -0.89
C THR A 263 -2.39 -5.00 -1.91
N THR A 264 -3.54 -5.19 -2.58
CA THR A 264 -3.72 -6.25 -3.58
C THR A 264 -3.20 -5.89 -4.98
N ALA A 265 -2.87 -4.62 -5.22
CA ALA A 265 -2.42 -4.14 -6.52
C ALA A 265 -1.24 -4.93 -7.12
N PRO A 266 -0.16 -5.24 -6.38
CA PRO A 266 0.96 -6.01 -6.92
C PRO A 266 0.57 -7.46 -7.28
N LEU A 267 -0.39 -8.06 -6.57
CA LEU A 267 -0.90 -9.40 -6.89
C LEU A 267 -1.54 -9.43 -8.28
N TRP A 268 -2.42 -8.47 -8.55
CA TRP A 268 -3.06 -8.32 -9.86
C TRP A 268 -2.08 -7.94 -10.95
N LEU A 269 -1.10 -7.10 -10.62
CA LEU A 269 -0.04 -6.69 -11.55
C LEU A 269 0.78 -7.90 -12.02
N GLY A 270 1.16 -8.78 -11.09
CA GLY A 270 1.84 -10.02 -11.41
C GLY A 270 1.03 -10.93 -12.34
N ALA A 271 -0.27 -11.08 -12.07
CA ALA A 271 -1.16 -11.84 -12.95
C ALA A 271 -1.33 -11.19 -14.33
N LEU A 272 -1.47 -9.86 -14.39
CA LEU A 272 -1.65 -9.10 -15.63
C LEU A 272 -0.46 -9.23 -16.57
N THR A 273 0.75 -9.22 -16.02
CA THR A 273 1.99 -9.20 -16.80
C THR A 273 2.69 -10.56 -16.92
N GLY A 274 2.12 -11.60 -16.29
CA GLY A 274 2.72 -12.93 -16.27
C GLY A 274 3.98 -13.03 -15.38
N HIS A 275 4.23 -12.02 -14.53
CA HIS A 275 5.39 -11.95 -13.65
C HIS A 275 5.00 -12.23 -12.19
N THR A 276 4.55 -13.44 -11.92
CA THR A 276 4.17 -13.89 -10.57
C THR A 276 4.63 -15.33 -10.31
N PRO A 277 5.09 -15.65 -9.09
CA PRO A 277 5.34 -17.02 -8.68
C PRO A 277 4.07 -17.69 -8.13
N LEU A 278 2.97 -16.94 -7.99
CA LEU A 278 1.77 -17.42 -7.33
C LEU A 278 0.85 -18.13 -8.31
N PRO A 279 0.27 -19.27 -7.95
CA PRO A 279 -0.82 -19.87 -8.69
C PRO A 279 -2.00 -18.89 -8.84
N ALA A 280 -2.75 -19.03 -9.92
CA ALA A 280 -3.89 -18.18 -10.22
C ALA A 280 -4.96 -18.20 -9.11
N GLY A 281 -5.26 -19.39 -8.57
CA GLY A 281 -6.20 -19.57 -7.47
C GLY A 281 -5.72 -18.95 -6.16
N GLU A 282 -4.42 -18.97 -5.88
CA GLU A 282 -3.83 -18.29 -4.71
C GLU A 282 -3.87 -16.78 -4.86
N THR A 283 -3.50 -16.26 -6.03
CA THR A 283 -3.59 -14.82 -6.35
C THR A 283 -5.00 -14.29 -6.08
N ARG A 284 -6.04 -14.98 -6.61
CA ARG A 284 -7.44 -14.59 -6.35
C ARG A 284 -7.81 -14.71 -4.88
N ARG A 285 -7.40 -15.78 -4.20
CA ARG A 285 -7.66 -15.97 -2.76
C ARG A 285 -7.14 -14.82 -1.91
N LEU A 286 -5.89 -14.41 -2.14
CA LEU A 286 -5.26 -13.32 -1.38
C LEU A 286 -5.95 -11.99 -1.65
N ALA A 287 -6.15 -11.64 -2.91
CA ALA A 287 -6.76 -10.37 -3.27
C ALA A 287 -8.23 -10.30 -2.84
N SER A 288 -9.03 -11.33 -3.14
CA SER A 288 -10.45 -11.37 -2.76
C SER A 288 -10.63 -11.50 -1.24
N GLY A 289 -9.69 -12.16 -0.55
CA GLY A 289 -9.66 -12.22 0.90
C GLY A 289 -9.51 -10.84 1.52
N ALA A 290 -8.58 -10.02 1.00
CA ALA A 290 -8.39 -8.66 1.49
C ALA A 290 -9.62 -7.77 1.20
N LEU A 291 -10.19 -7.85 -0.01
CA LEU A 291 -11.41 -7.09 -0.32
C LEU A 291 -12.54 -7.49 0.65
N ARG A 292 -12.77 -8.79 0.85
CA ARG A 292 -13.79 -9.30 1.77
C ARG A 292 -13.55 -8.84 3.20
N TYR A 293 -12.32 -8.98 3.70
CA TYR A 293 -11.94 -8.54 5.04
C TYR A 293 -12.33 -7.08 5.30
N PHE A 294 -12.03 -6.20 4.36
CA PHE A 294 -12.36 -4.79 4.51
C PHE A 294 -13.87 -4.52 4.40
N LEU A 295 -14.56 -5.15 3.45
CA LEU A 295 -15.99 -4.93 3.26
C LEU A 295 -16.81 -5.49 4.44
N ASP A 296 -16.52 -6.70 4.88
CA ASP A 296 -17.18 -7.34 6.03
C ASP A 296 -16.84 -6.60 7.35
N GLY A 297 -15.62 -6.06 7.45
CA GLY A 297 -15.14 -5.28 8.59
C GLY A 297 -15.64 -3.83 8.67
N GLY A 298 -16.50 -3.39 7.73
CA GLY A 298 -17.10 -2.05 7.78
C GLY A 298 -16.21 -0.92 7.26
N ALA A 299 -15.28 -1.23 6.35
CA ALA A 299 -14.42 -0.21 5.72
C ALA A 299 -15.17 0.79 4.84
N VAL A 300 -16.42 0.51 4.52
CA VAL A 300 -17.32 1.39 3.77
C VAL A 300 -18.38 1.94 4.71
N ASP A 301 -18.55 3.25 4.72
CA ASP A 301 -19.52 3.92 5.59
C ASP A 301 -20.98 3.80 5.09
N GLU A 302 -21.93 4.37 5.81
CA GLU A 302 -23.36 4.33 5.49
C GLU A 302 -23.69 4.99 4.13
N ARG A 303 -22.84 5.92 3.67
CA ARG A 303 -22.97 6.60 2.37
C ARG A 303 -22.37 5.79 1.21
N GLY A 304 -21.75 4.66 1.50
CA GLY A 304 -21.02 3.86 0.51
C GLY A 304 -19.59 4.34 0.26
N LEU A 305 -19.08 5.29 1.06
CA LEU A 305 -17.76 5.88 0.90
C LEU A 305 -16.69 5.17 1.73
N LEU A 306 -15.45 5.31 1.29
CA LEU A 306 -14.26 4.89 2.05
C LEU A 306 -13.81 6.06 2.96
N PRO A 307 -14.08 6.03 4.28
CA PRO A 307 -13.59 7.05 5.19
C PRO A 307 -12.10 6.86 5.51
N LEU A 308 -11.46 7.91 6.05
CA LEU A 308 -10.09 7.84 6.57
C LEU A 308 -10.01 6.86 7.75
N GLY A 309 -9.16 5.86 7.65
CA GLY A 309 -8.96 4.82 8.67
C GLY A 309 -8.73 3.44 8.09
N TRP A 310 -8.83 2.40 8.91
CA TRP A 310 -8.65 0.99 8.53
C TRP A 310 -10.01 0.29 8.35
N LEU A 311 -10.65 -0.17 9.42
CA LEU A 311 -12.00 -0.74 9.41
C LEU A 311 -13.03 0.33 9.86
N GLY A 312 -13.21 1.37 9.06
CA GLY A 312 -14.02 2.52 9.43
C GLY A 312 -13.17 3.75 9.76
N PRO A 313 -13.79 4.84 10.24
CA PRO A 313 -13.07 6.06 10.62
C PRO A 313 -12.14 5.82 11.81
N ASP A 314 -10.84 6.05 11.60
CA ASP A 314 -9.84 5.92 12.65
C ASP A 314 -8.68 6.91 12.40
N PRO A 315 -8.56 7.97 13.20
CA PRO A 315 -7.53 8.98 13.04
C PRO A 315 -6.10 8.46 13.30
N SER A 316 -5.93 7.33 14.01
CA SER A 316 -4.62 6.76 14.29
C SER A 316 -3.93 6.20 13.04
N PHE A 317 -4.70 5.90 11.97
CA PHE A 317 -4.19 5.44 10.67
C PHE A 317 -3.95 6.57 9.66
N VAL A 318 -4.10 7.83 10.07
CA VAL A 318 -4.14 8.97 9.15
C VAL A 318 -2.92 9.86 9.32
N GLN A 319 -2.13 9.99 8.27
CA GLN A 319 -1.04 10.96 8.19
C GLN A 319 -1.57 12.37 7.86
N ASP A 320 -0.75 13.40 8.11
CA ASP A 320 -1.10 14.81 7.96
C ASP A 320 -1.46 15.24 6.53
N TYR A 321 -0.92 14.53 5.54
CA TYR A 321 -1.18 14.77 4.12
C TYR A 321 -2.50 14.17 3.60
N SER A 322 -3.17 13.33 4.39
CA SER A 322 -4.37 12.64 3.95
C SER A 322 -5.61 13.53 4.07
N GLY A 323 -6.40 13.60 3.02
CA GLY A 323 -7.71 14.24 2.95
C GLY A 323 -8.84 13.23 2.70
N PRO A 324 -10.10 13.69 2.58
CA PRO A 324 -11.27 12.80 2.46
C PRO A 324 -11.22 11.85 1.27
N ALA A 325 -10.55 12.22 0.19
CA ALA A 325 -10.40 11.40 -1.00
C ALA A 325 -9.19 10.45 -0.95
N SER A 326 -8.29 10.62 0.01
CA SER A 326 -7.08 9.80 0.11
C SER A 326 -7.35 8.29 0.16
N PRO A 327 -8.39 7.78 0.82
CA PRO A 327 -8.72 6.35 0.81
C PRO A 327 -8.96 5.77 -0.58
N TYR A 328 -9.32 6.59 -1.57
CA TYR A 328 -9.55 6.13 -2.95
C TYR A 328 -8.26 5.80 -3.72
N TRP A 329 -7.07 5.93 -3.12
CA TRP A 329 -5.88 5.22 -3.61
C TRP A 329 -6.09 3.70 -3.66
N ALA A 330 -7.04 3.20 -2.90
CA ALA A 330 -7.59 1.85 -2.95
C ALA A 330 -8.06 1.41 -4.34
N SER A 331 -8.35 2.34 -5.25
CA SER A 331 -8.66 2.07 -6.67
C SER A 331 -7.64 1.14 -7.32
N LYS A 332 -6.37 1.24 -6.95
CA LYS A 332 -5.29 0.38 -7.46
C LYS A 332 -5.52 -1.10 -7.19
N GLY A 333 -6.24 -1.43 -6.12
CA GLY A 333 -6.62 -2.80 -5.79
C GLY A 333 -7.58 -3.43 -6.82
N PHE A 334 -8.21 -2.64 -7.67
CA PHE A 334 -9.10 -3.11 -8.74
C PHE A 334 -8.41 -3.37 -10.08
N LEU A 335 -7.09 -3.26 -10.14
CA LEU A 335 -6.29 -3.49 -11.37
C LEU A 335 -6.60 -4.86 -12.01
N GLY A 336 -6.97 -5.86 -11.21
CA GLY A 336 -7.40 -7.17 -11.70
C GLY A 336 -8.57 -7.14 -12.68
N LEU A 337 -9.39 -6.09 -12.68
CA LEU A 337 -10.49 -5.93 -13.63
C LEU A 337 -10.02 -5.69 -15.07
N LEU A 338 -8.75 -5.35 -15.30
CA LEU A 338 -8.15 -5.30 -16.64
C LEU A 338 -8.00 -6.69 -17.26
N LEU A 339 -7.88 -7.74 -16.45
CA LEU A 339 -7.81 -9.11 -16.93
C LEU A 339 -9.17 -9.53 -17.50
N PRO A 340 -9.21 -10.20 -18.66
CA PRO A 340 -10.48 -10.63 -19.25
C PRO A 340 -11.20 -11.64 -18.34
N PRO A 341 -12.54 -11.73 -18.41
CA PRO A 341 -13.31 -12.66 -17.56
C PRO A 341 -12.87 -14.13 -17.66
N GLY A 342 -12.36 -14.54 -18.82
CA GLY A 342 -11.85 -15.89 -19.07
C GLY A 342 -10.41 -16.14 -18.61
N HIS A 343 -9.72 -15.14 -18.06
CA HIS A 343 -8.36 -15.31 -17.56
C HIS A 343 -8.33 -16.31 -16.38
N GLU A 344 -7.25 -17.10 -16.31
CA GLU A 344 -7.12 -18.16 -15.30
C GLU A 344 -7.28 -17.68 -13.85
N VAL A 345 -6.85 -16.45 -13.53
CA VAL A 345 -7.03 -15.88 -12.20
C VAL A 345 -8.50 -15.79 -11.79
N TRP A 346 -9.43 -15.67 -12.76
CA TRP A 346 -10.86 -15.62 -12.51
C TRP A 346 -11.56 -16.97 -12.60
N THR A 347 -10.99 -17.92 -13.36
CA THR A 347 -11.61 -19.23 -13.66
C THR A 347 -11.02 -20.38 -12.85
N ALA A 348 -9.76 -20.30 -12.41
CA ALA A 348 -9.18 -21.31 -11.54
C ALA A 348 -9.90 -21.36 -10.18
N ARG A 349 -9.95 -22.54 -9.55
CA ARG A 349 -10.46 -22.68 -8.18
C ARG A 349 -9.50 -22.00 -7.20
N GLU A 350 -10.04 -21.29 -6.20
CA GLU A 350 -9.20 -20.70 -5.14
C GLU A 350 -8.36 -21.76 -4.42
N GLU A 351 -7.13 -21.39 -4.13
CA GLU A 351 -6.19 -22.16 -3.33
C GLU A 351 -6.00 -21.55 -1.94
N GLN A 352 -5.57 -22.35 -0.99
CA GLN A 352 -5.35 -21.88 0.38
C GLN A 352 -4.22 -20.86 0.45
N ALA A 353 -4.45 -19.76 1.17
CA ALA A 353 -3.41 -18.75 1.45
C ALA A 353 -2.26 -19.33 2.32
N PRO A 354 -1.04 -18.80 2.24
CA PRO A 354 0.11 -19.31 2.99
C PRO A 354 -0.14 -19.47 4.48
N ALA A 355 -0.75 -18.48 5.14
CA ALA A 355 -1.06 -18.52 6.58
C ALA A 355 -2.05 -19.63 6.99
N GLY A 356 -2.84 -20.15 6.04
CA GLY A 356 -3.76 -21.24 6.30
C GLY A 356 -3.19 -22.64 6.01
N ARG A 357 -2.01 -22.76 5.39
CA ARG A 357 -1.40 -24.04 5.01
C ARG A 357 -0.67 -24.70 6.17
N ALA A 358 0.23 -23.96 6.80
CA ALA A 358 1.09 -24.47 7.87
C ALA A 358 1.64 -23.29 8.70
N ASP A 359 2.15 -23.62 9.90
CA ASP A 359 3.01 -22.69 10.62
C ASP A 359 4.28 -22.43 9.79
N ALA A 360 4.68 -21.18 9.71
CA ALA A 360 5.85 -20.79 8.95
C ALA A 360 6.62 -19.64 9.62
N VAL A 361 7.93 -19.66 9.45
CA VAL A 361 8.82 -18.56 9.77
C VAL A 361 9.62 -18.22 8.51
N HIS A 362 9.57 -16.97 8.08
CA HIS A 362 10.15 -16.56 6.81
C HIS A 362 10.99 -15.29 6.98
N PRO A 363 12.33 -15.39 6.85
CA PRO A 363 13.20 -14.21 6.90
C PRO A 363 13.12 -13.40 5.60
N LEU A 364 13.14 -12.07 5.74
CA LEU A 364 13.25 -11.11 4.65
C LEU A 364 14.51 -10.27 4.87
N PRO A 365 15.65 -10.67 4.29
CA PRO A 365 16.93 -10.03 4.57
C PRO A 365 17.00 -8.57 4.12
N ALA A 366 16.43 -8.20 2.95
CA ALA A 366 16.52 -6.87 2.41
C ALA A 366 15.92 -5.80 3.36
N PRO A 367 14.67 -5.91 3.84
CA PRO A 367 14.12 -4.99 4.84
C PRO A 367 14.60 -5.31 6.27
N ASN A 368 15.30 -6.42 6.51
CA ASN A 368 15.60 -6.99 7.81
C ASN A 368 14.31 -7.19 8.64
N TRP A 369 13.43 -8.01 8.09
CA TRP A 369 12.17 -8.42 8.68
C TRP A 369 12.11 -9.93 8.87
N LEU A 370 11.28 -10.39 9.81
CA LEU A 370 10.98 -11.81 10.01
C LEU A 370 9.46 -11.96 10.11
N LEU A 371 8.89 -12.76 9.21
CA LEU A 371 7.48 -13.13 9.26
C LEU A 371 7.29 -14.42 10.03
N GLN A 372 6.27 -14.46 10.87
CA GLN A 372 5.80 -15.65 11.58
C GLN A 372 4.31 -15.79 11.31
N SER A 373 3.87 -16.95 10.84
CA SER A 373 2.45 -17.27 10.73
C SER A 373 2.13 -18.55 11.48
N THR A 374 0.99 -18.56 12.14
CA THR A 374 0.45 -19.73 12.86
C THR A 374 -0.88 -20.14 12.23
N ARG A 375 -0.95 -21.40 11.80
CA ARG A 375 -2.15 -21.95 11.14
C ARG A 375 -3.34 -22.02 12.09
N SER A 376 -3.09 -22.25 13.37
CA SER A 376 -4.15 -22.45 14.37
C SER A 376 -5.04 -21.22 14.58
N ASP A 377 -4.46 -20.02 14.45
CA ASP A 377 -5.16 -18.72 14.57
C ASP A 377 -5.24 -17.95 13.25
N GLY A 378 -4.51 -18.37 12.21
CA GLY A 378 -4.42 -17.71 10.92
C GLY A 378 -3.70 -16.36 10.97
N VAL A 379 -3.05 -16.01 12.07
CA VAL A 379 -2.42 -14.69 12.26
C VAL A 379 -1.02 -14.67 11.67
N VAL A 380 -0.71 -13.59 10.95
CA VAL A 380 0.63 -13.27 10.52
C VAL A 380 1.20 -12.18 11.43
N ARG A 381 2.43 -12.39 11.90
CA ARG A 381 3.21 -11.47 12.71
C ARG A 381 4.47 -11.08 11.97
N LEU A 382 4.78 -9.79 11.97
CA LEU A 382 5.99 -9.23 11.39
C LEU A 382 6.87 -8.69 12.50
N HIS A 383 8.09 -9.18 12.60
CA HIS A 383 9.14 -8.61 13.46
C HIS A 383 9.97 -7.65 12.60
N ASN A 384 9.93 -6.36 12.95
CA ASN A 384 10.58 -5.29 12.20
C ASN A 384 11.87 -4.86 12.90
N HIS A 385 12.99 -5.18 12.29
CA HIS A 385 14.33 -4.83 12.77
C HIS A 385 15.14 -4.02 11.74
N GLY A 386 14.47 -3.41 10.76
CA GLY A 386 15.18 -2.69 9.72
C GLY A 386 14.42 -1.57 9.02
N SER A 387 13.13 -1.43 9.27
CA SER A 387 12.34 -0.35 8.68
C SER A 387 12.17 0.80 9.66
N GLU A 388 12.48 2.03 9.23
CA GLU A 388 12.31 3.23 10.02
C GLU A 388 11.82 4.41 9.18
N ASP A 389 11.21 5.40 9.81
CA ASP A 389 10.98 6.73 9.29
C ASP A 389 11.60 7.75 10.25
N VAL A 390 12.01 8.91 9.72
CA VAL A 390 12.55 10.03 10.51
C VAL A 390 11.54 10.61 11.52
N ARG A 391 10.25 10.32 11.33
CA ARG A 391 9.17 10.65 12.26
C ARG A 391 8.78 9.40 13.04
N TRP A 392 8.65 9.55 14.35
CA TRP A 392 8.09 8.47 15.15
C TRP A 392 6.63 8.23 14.77
N ASP A 393 6.37 7.07 14.16
CA ASP A 393 5.05 6.60 13.76
C ASP A 393 4.88 5.17 14.26
N PRO A 394 3.88 4.88 15.12
CA PRO A 394 3.68 3.55 15.69
C PRO A 394 3.40 2.48 14.63
N TYR A 395 2.95 2.84 13.45
CA TYR A 395 2.74 1.91 12.35
C TYR A 395 3.99 1.68 11.49
N TYR A 396 5.08 2.42 11.74
CA TYR A 396 6.31 2.31 10.95
C TYR A 396 7.54 1.89 11.76
N THR A 397 7.63 2.29 13.03
CA THR A 397 8.83 2.13 13.86
C THR A 397 8.70 1.09 14.98
N ARG A 398 7.59 0.36 15.08
CA ARG A 398 7.45 -0.71 16.10
C ARG A 398 8.36 -1.89 15.82
N LEU A 399 8.67 -2.64 16.90
CA LEU A 399 9.41 -3.90 16.80
C LEU A 399 8.58 -5.00 16.14
N ALA A 400 7.26 -4.96 16.26
CA ALA A 400 6.40 -5.98 15.66
C ALA A 400 5.03 -5.45 15.26
N TYR A 401 4.39 -6.15 14.31
CA TYR A 401 3.06 -5.90 13.77
C TYR A 401 2.33 -7.21 13.53
N SER A 402 1.01 -7.19 13.46
CA SER A 402 0.22 -8.37 13.09
C SER A 402 -0.94 -8.04 12.16
N THR A 403 -1.56 -9.09 11.61
CA THR A 403 -2.82 -8.98 10.88
C THR A 403 -4.03 -8.83 11.81
N ALA A 404 -3.90 -9.24 13.07
CA ALA A 404 -4.99 -9.25 14.04
C ALA A 404 -5.12 -7.96 14.84
N THR A 405 -4.00 -7.31 15.22
CA THR A 405 -4.00 -6.17 16.12
C THR A 405 -3.27 -4.97 15.51
N SER A 406 -3.77 -3.78 15.81
CA SER A 406 -3.07 -2.52 15.52
C SER A 406 -2.08 -2.21 16.61
N PRO A 407 -0.89 -1.68 16.30
CA PRO A 407 0.01 -1.17 17.31
C PRO A 407 -0.68 -0.07 18.12
N LEU A 408 -0.74 -0.22 19.41
CA LEU A 408 -1.22 0.84 20.29
C LEU A 408 -0.19 2.00 20.31
N PRO A 409 -0.63 3.28 20.33
CA PRO A 409 0.28 4.42 20.17
C PRO A 409 1.47 4.43 21.13
N ALA A 410 1.30 3.87 22.34
CA ALA A 410 2.32 3.98 23.37
C ALA A 410 3.14 2.71 23.65
N TYR A 411 2.57 1.49 23.53
CA TYR A 411 3.16 0.37 24.28
C TYR A 411 3.28 -0.97 23.56
N ASP A 412 2.54 -1.18 22.47
CA ASP A 412 2.49 -2.50 21.83
C ASP A 412 3.84 -2.88 21.21
N ASN A 413 4.38 -4.04 21.58
CA ASN A 413 5.68 -4.55 21.15
C ASN A 413 6.81 -3.49 21.21
N SER A 414 6.99 -2.89 22.37
CA SER A 414 7.97 -1.82 22.62
C SER A 414 8.91 -2.15 23.74
N VAL A 415 10.07 -1.49 23.74
CA VAL A 415 11.00 -1.44 24.88
C VAL A 415 11.08 0.01 25.32
N LEU A 416 10.53 0.31 26.51
CA LEU A 416 10.50 1.66 27.06
C LEU A 416 11.63 1.78 28.11
N VAL A 417 12.51 2.73 27.92
CA VAL A 417 13.61 3.01 28.85
C VAL A 417 13.33 4.34 29.56
N GLY A 418 13.08 4.27 30.88
CA GLY A 418 12.62 5.43 31.64
C GLY A 418 11.26 5.98 31.17
N GLY A 419 10.40 5.11 30.62
CA GLY A 419 9.10 5.49 30.06
C GLY A 419 9.13 5.98 28.61
N ASP A 420 10.31 6.13 27.99
CA ASP A 420 10.47 6.60 26.61
C ASP A 420 10.39 5.41 25.62
N PRO A 421 9.43 5.41 24.67
CA PRO A 421 9.31 4.38 23.65
C PRO A 421 10.13 4.66 22.38
N GLY A 422 11.00 5.68 22.38
CA GLY A 422 11.73 6.12 21.19
C GLY A 422 12.46 4.97 20.50
N ARG A 423 12.39 4.93 19.18
CA ARG A 423 13.05 3.93 18.34
C ARG A 423 13.45 4.58 17.02
N THR A 424 14.68 5.09 17.01
CA THR A 424 15.30 5.78 15.87
C THR A 424 16.67 5.20 15.57
N GLU A 425 17.25 5.56 14.42
CA GLU A 425 18.58 5.10 14.01
C GLU A 425 18.71 3.57 14.10
N ILE A 426 17.77 2.88 13.42
CA ILE A 426 17.71 1.42 13.49
C ILE A 426 18.83 0.82 12.65
N GLU A 427 19.79 0.20 13.32
CA GLU A 427 20.89 -0.56 12.74
C GLU A 427 20.49 -2.05 12.65
N PRO A 428 20.27 -2.61 11.44
CA PRO A 428 20.04 -4.03 11.27
C PRO A 428 21.28 -4.84 11.68
N LEU A 429 21.09 -5.88 12.47
CA LEU A 429 22.15 -6.82 12.86
C LEU A 429 21.98 -8.19 12.17
N GLY A 430 20.94 -8.34 11.34
CA GLY A 430 20.69 -9.52 10.55
C GLY A 430 19.40 -10.25 10.88
N THR A 431 19.06 -11.18 9.99
CA THR A 431 17.93 -12.11 10.13
C THR A 431 18.30 -13.45 9.51
N GLY A 432 17.72 -14.52 10.03
CA GLY A 432 17.93 -15.89 9.55
C GLY A 432 16.74 -16.78 9.89
N GLU A 433 16.91 -18.10 9.76
CA GLU A 433 15.88 -19.06 10.10
C GLU A 433 15.52 -18.96 11.59
N GLY A 434 14.37 -18.36 11.87
CA GLY A 434 13.83 -18.26 13.22
C GLY A 434 14.45 -17.19 14.12
N TRP A 435 15.24 -16.26 13.59
CA TRP A 435 15.77 -15.17 14.42
C TRP A 435 15.93 -13.86 13.64
N ILE A 436 15.92 -12.75 14.38
CA ILE A 436 16.15 -11.42 13.86
C ILE A 436 16.73 -10.50 14.94
N ALA A 437 17.61 -9.57 14.56
CA ALA A 437 18.23 -8.65 15.51
C ALA A 437 18.43 -7.24 14.90
N SER A 438 18.40 -6.25 15.81
CA SER A 438 18.75 -4.86 15.51
C SER A 438 19.25 -4.13 16.76
N ARG A 439 19.93 -3.00 16.53
CA ARG A 439 20.19 -1.97 17.55
C ARG A 439 19.43 -0.72 17.16
N HIS A 440 18.92 0.03 18.13
CA HIS A 440 18.31 1.32 17.91
C HIS A 440 18.63 2.32 19.03
N THR A 441 18.50 3.59 18.70
CA THR A 441 18.61 4.68 19.68
C THR A 441 17.22 4.98 20.26
N VAL A 442 17.12 5.03 21.59
CA VAL A 442 15.91 5.50 22.30
C VAL A 442 15.95 7.02 22.37
N ARG A 443 17.07 7.56 22.85
CA ARG A 443 17.42 8.97 22.91
C ARG A 443 18.95 9.09 23.02
N ALA A 444 19.48 10.31 22.92
CA ALA A 444 20.93 10.55 22.95
C ALA A 444 21.62 9.77 24.07
N GLY A 445 22.58 8.93 23.72
CA GLY A 445 23.39 8.13 24.63
C GLY A 445 22.74 6.86 25.18
N ILE A 446 21.46 6.58 24.86
CA ILE A 446 20.77 5.34 25.28
C ILE A 446 20.40 4.51 24.04
N THR A 447 20.91 3.30 23.97
CA THR A 447 20.63 2.34 22.91
C THR A 447 20.04 1.04 23.44
N VAL A 448 19.27 0.37 22.58
CA VAL A 448 18.72 -0.97 22.83
C VAL A 448 19.11 -1.89 21.71
N THR A 449 19.78 -2.99 22.03
CA THR A 449 20.00 -4.11 21.11
C THR A 449 18.95 -5.16 21.39
N SER A 450 18.17 -5.51 20.38
CA SER A 450 17.07 -6.46 20.47
C SER A 450 17.32 -7.68 19.60
N LEU A 451 17.09 -8.86 20.14
CA LEU A 451 17.04 -10.14 19.46
C LEU A 451 15.64 -10.74 19.65
N VAL A 452 15.06 -11.22 18.57
CA VAL A 452 13.83 -12.03 18.60
C VAL A 452 14.13 -13.37 17.96
N ALA A 453 13.77 -14.45 18.65
CA ALA A 453 13.81 -15.81 18.12
C ALA A 453 12.41 -16.42 18.16
N VAL A 454 12.00 -17.06 17.04
CA VAL A 454 10.66 -17.62 16.92
C VAL A 454 10.71 -19.07 16.41
N ARG A 455 9.78 -19.88 16.95
CA ARG A 455 9.58 -21.26 16.48
C ARG A 455 8.12 -21.66 16.68
N GLY A 456 7.41 -21.94 15.58
CA GLY A 456 5.95 -22.18 15.63
C GLY A 456 5.24 -21.00 16.28
N ALA A 457 4.49 -21.22 17.35
CA ALA A 457 3.76 -20.20 18.11
C ALA A 457 4.58 -19.59 19.26
N VAL A 458 5.85 -19.97 19.44
CA VAL A 458 6.69 -19.50 20.54
C VAL A 458 7.62 -18.37 20.05
N GLU A 459 7.68 -17.29 20.81
CA GLU A 459 8.55 -16.15 20.62
C GLU A 459 9.39 -15.92 21.87
N VAL A 460 10.70 -15.75 21.71
CA VAL A 460 11.64 -15.37 22.78
C VAL A 460 12.27 -14.04 22.37
N ARG A 461 12.26 -13.07 23.27
CA ARG A 461 12.88 -11.76 23.07
C ARG A 461 13.94 -11.50 24.11
N ALA A 462 15.08 -10.97 23.67
CA ALA A 462 16.16 -10.50 24.54
C ALA A 462 16.49 -9.05 24.17
N HIS A 463 16.63 -8.21 25.20
CA HIS A 463 16.93 -6.79 25.03
C HIS A 463 18.11 -6.40 25.92
N LEU A 464 19.13 -5.79 25.30
CA LEU A 464 20.28 -5.22 26.02
C LEU A 464 20.17 -3.69 25.94
N VAL A 465 19.96 -3.06 27.11
CA VAL A 465 19.94 -1.60 27.25
C VAL A 465 21.31 -1.11 27.63
N ALA A 466 21.86 -0.16 26.91
CA ALA A 466 23.14 0.46 27.18
C ALA A 466 22.99 1.99 27.31
N GLY A 467 23.83 2.59 28.17
CA GLY A 467 23.88 4.04 28.40
C GLY A 467 22.81 4.60 29.35
N ALA A 468 21.91 3.77 29.87
CA ALA A 468 20.94 4.20 30.86
C ALA A 468 21.63 4.29 32.27
N ALA A 469 21.20 5.28 33.08
CA ALA A 469 21.67 5.39 34.43
C ALA A 469 21.25 4.18 35.28
N PRO A 470 22.05 3.76 36.29
CA PRO A 470 21.62 2.71 37.21
C PRO A 470 20.25 3.02 37.83
N GLY A 471 19.38 2.01 37.92
CA GLY A 471 18.03 2.17 38.45
C GLY A 471 16.99 2.72 37.43
N THR A 472 17.37 3.01 36.18
CA THR A 472 16.41 3.39 35.16
C THR A 472 15.45 2.21 34.87
N PRO A 473 14.12 2.39 35.02
CA PRO A 473 13.18 1.32 34.77
C PRO A 473 13.14 0.99 33.27
N VAL A 474 13.10 -0.30 32.94
CA VAL A 474 12.91 -0.81 31.59
C VAL A 474 11.60 -1.60 31.56
N ARG A 475 10.70 -1.20 30.68
CA ARG A 475 9.43 -1.91 30.44
C ARG A 475 9.43 -2.51 29.05
N VAL A 476 9.20 -3.81 28.98
CA VAL A 476 8.99 -4.53 27.71
C VAL A 476 7.51 -4.86 27.60
N THR A 477 6.89 -4.49 26.50
CA THR A 477 5.50 -4.83 26.19
C THR A 477 5.45 -5.94 25.14
N GLY A 478 4.35 -6.67 25.09
CA GLY A 478 4.14 -7.79 24.16
C GLY A 478 2.96 -7.59 23.24
N TRP A 479 2.48 -8.68 22.69
CA TRP A 479 1.24 -8.74 21.98
C TRP A 479 0.08 -8.46 22.93
N PRO A 480 -1.01 -7.80 22.47
CA PRO A 480 -2.21 -7.63 23.29
C PRO A 480 -2.68 -8.97 23.86
N ALA A 481 -3.01 -8.99 25.14
CA ALA A 481 -3.52 -10.19 25.78
C ALA A 481 -4.85 -10.61 25.17
N GLY A 482 -4.97 -11.88 24.80
CA GLY A 482 -6.16 -12.52 24.31
C GLY A 482 -6.20 -13.98 24.77
N GLU A 483 -7.28 -14.70 24.52
CA GLU A 483 -7.34 -16.12 24.86
C GLU A 483 -6.14 -16.87 24.26
N GLY A 484 -5.42 -17.59 25.13
CA GLY A 484 -4.26 -18.41 24.75
C GLY A 484 -2.93 -17.70 24.67
N VAL A 485 -2.86 -16.38 24.88
CA VAL A 485 -1.58 -15.67 25.03
C VAL A 485 -1.04 -15.90 26.44
N ARG A 486 0.19 -16.44 26.54
CA ARG A 486 0.94 -16.57 27.80
C ARG A 486 2.27 -15.87 27.65
N ALA A 487 2.64 -15.12 28.67
CA ALA A 487 3.95 -14.49 28.75
C ALA A 487 4.69 -14.95 30.00
N GLU A 488 6.01 -15.13 29.87
CA GLU A 488 6.91 -15.44 30.95
C GLU A 488 8.11 -14.50 30.90
N LEU A 489 8.50 -13.96 32.03
CA LEU A 489 9.66 -13.11 32.16
C LEU A 489 10.84 -13.91 32.72
N LEU A 490 11.93 -13.96 31.97
CA LEU A 490 13.19 -14.57 32.39
C LEU A 490 14.22 -13.48 32.70
N PRO A 491 14.29 -12.98 33.93
CA PRO A 491 15.24 -11.93 34.28
C PRO A 491 16.68 -12.48 34.28
N ALA A 492 17.60 -11.67 33.74
CA ALA A 492 19.02 -11.98 33.86
C ALA A 492 19.50 -11.84 35.32
N ALA A 493 20.56 -12.55 35.67
CA ALA A 493 21.14 -12.49 37.03
C ALA A 493 21.46 -11.05 37.46
N GLY A 494 21.01 -10.66 38.63
CA GLY A 494 21.22 -9.32 39.20
C GLY A 494 20.14 -8.29 38.83
N LEU A 495 19.10 -8.68 38.08
CA LEU A 495 17.94 -7.84 37.79
C LEU A 495 16.71 -8.33 38.57
N SER A 496 15.99 -7.41 39.18
CA SER A 496 14.64 -7.67 39.66
C SER A 496 13.64 -7.40 38.50
N ALA A 497 12.68 -8.28 38.34
CA ALA A 497 11.68 -8.13 37.29
C ALA A 497 10.31 -8.55 37.80
N GLU A 498 9.28 -7.87 37.34
CA GLU A 498 7.88 -8.13 37.65
C GLU A 498 7.09 -8.25 36.36
N LEU A 499 6.28 -9.29 36.22
CA LEU A 499 5.34 -9.47 35.13
C LEU A 499 3.99 -8.88 35.55
N ALA A 500 3.56 -7.82 34.89
CA ALA A 500 2.29 -7.17 35.15
C ALA A 500 1.35 -7.27 33.95
N GLY A 501 0.08 -7.63 34.18
CA GLY A 501 -0.98 -7.52 33.17
C GLY A 501 -0.96 -8.60 32.09
N VAL A 502 -0.89 -9.87 32.46
CA VAL A 502 -1.13 -11.01 31.56
C VAL A 502 -2.58 -11.46 31.66
#